data_c2edd385130a129ab07b1010d7008b61
#
_entry.id   c2edd385130a129ab07b1010d7008b61
#
_cell.length_a   1.000
_cell.length_b   1.000
_cell.length_c   1.000
_cell.angle_alpha   90.00
_cell.angle_beta   90.00
_cell.angle_gamma   90.00
#
_symmetry.space_group_name_H-M   'P 1'
#
loop_
_entity.id
_entity.type
_entity.pdbx_description
1 polymer ?
#
loop_
_entity_poly.entity_id
_entity_poly.type
_entity_poly.pdbx_seq_one_letter_code
_entity_poly.pdbx_strand_id
1 'polypeptide(L)' 'MNDDLLSKCVIDTSKRTVYLYSDGGDKKTVNCDTVEEFMNVLNFVRDIVEEERVFYSDPL' A
#
# COMPACT_ATOMS: atom_id res chain seq x y z
N MET A 1 -17.44 -0.39 -12.07
CA MET A 1 -16.94 -0.36 -12.05
C MET A 1 -16.21 0.16 -11.77
N ASN A 2 -15.64 0.41 -11.45
CA ASN A 2 -14.87 0.90 -11.22
C ASN A 2 -13.93 0.95 -11.33
N ASP A 3 -13.63 1.21 -11.20
CA ASP A 3 -12.75 1.36 -11.60
C ASP A 3 -11.69 2.04 -11.15
N ASP A 4 -11.43 2.25 -10.01
CA ASP A 4 -10.32 2.91 -9.45
C ASP A 4 -9.16 2.00 -9.46
N LEU A 5 -8.38 2.08 -10.48
CA LEU A 5 -7.15 1.33 -10.54
C LEU A 5 -6.15 2.02 -9.63
N LEU A 6 -5.45 1.23 -8.86
CA LEU A 6 -4.40 1.77 -8.02
C LEU A 6 -3.22 2.17 -8.89
N SER A 7 -2.82 3.43 -8.80
CA SER A 7 -1.69 3.90 -9.59
C SER A 7 -0.37 3.56 -8.92
N LYS A 8 -0.35 3.57 -7.57
CA LYS A 8 0.85 3.17 -6.86
C LYS A 8 0.51 2.88 -5.41
N CYS A 9 1.44 2.22 -4.74
CA CYS A 9 1.30 1.88 -3.35
C CYS A 9 2.62 2.21 -2.66
N VAL A 10 2.57 2.94 -1.56
CA VAL A 10 3.76 3.28 -0.79
C VAL A 10 3.68 2.58 0.56
N ILE A 11 4.72 1.85 0.90
CA ILE A 11 4.75 1.06 2.13
C ILE A 11 5.78 1.66 3.08
N ASP A 12 5.33 2.06 4.25
CA ASP A 12 6.20 2.61 5.29
C ASP A 12 6.42 1.53 6.34
N THR A 13 7.56 0.89 6.29
CA THR A 13 7.82 -0.24 7.18
C THR A 13 8.04 0.20 8.62
N SER A 14 8.52 1.42 8.82
CA SER A 14 8.79 1.87 10.18
C SER A 14 7.50 2.19 10.92
N LYS A 15 6.47 2.61 10.20
CA LYS A 15 5.19 2.95 10.83
C LYS A 15 4.13 1.89 10.59
N ARG A 16 4.49 0.81 9.93
CA ARG A 16 3.55 -0.25 9.59
C ARG A 16 2.30 0.34 8.92
N THR A 17 2.53 1.23 7.96
CA THR A 17 1.46 1.94 7.29
C THR A 17 1.58 1.77 5.79
N VAL A 18 0.45 1.63 5.13
CA VAL A 18 0.42 1.48 3.68
C VAL A 18 -0.43 2.59 3.10
N TYR A 19 0.09 3.27 2.09
CA TYR A 19 -0.63 4.34 1.41
C TYR A 19 -0.99 3.86 0.01
N LEU A 20 -2.27 3.92 -0.31
CA LEU A 20 -2.76 3.49 -1.60
C LEU A 20 -3.21 4.71 -2.38
N TYR A 21 -2.64 4.90 -3.57
CA TYR A 21 -3.00 6.01 -4.44
C TYR A 21 -3.73 5.49 -5.66
N SER A 22 -4.81 6.17 -6.03
CA SER A 22 -5.58 5.78 -7.19
C SER A 22 -5.36 6.76 -8.32
N ASP A 23 -5.77 6.36 -9.51
CA ASP A 23 -5.65 7.23 -10.68
C ASP A 23 -6.46 8.49 -10.55
N GLY A 24 -7.52 8.43 -9.76
CA GLY A 24 -8.36 9.58 -9.57
C GLY A 24 -7.81 10.61 -8.60
N GLY A 25 -6.64 10.34 -8.03
CA GLY A 25 -6.03 11.26 -7.10
C GLY A 25 -6.39 11.01 -5.65
N ASP A 26 -7.11 9.96 -5.38
CA ASP A 26 -7.47 9.62 -4.02
C ASP A 26 -6.34 8.90 -3.32
N LYS A 27 -6.24 9.10 -2.03
CA LYS A 27 -5.24 8.42 -1.22
C LYS A 27 -5.94 7.77 -0.05
N LYS A 28 -5.63 6.51 0.19
CA LYS A 28 -6.16 5.79 1.33
C LYS A 28 -5.00 5.33 2.20
N THR A 29 -5.12 5.54 3.49
CA THR A 29 -4.08 5.17 4.44
C THR A 29 -4.55 3.97 5.24
N VAL A 30 -3.72 2.94 5.32
CA VAL A 30 -4.03 1.75 6.09
C VAL A 30 -2.98 1.63 7.19
N ASN A 31 -3.42 1.77 8.43
CA ASN A 31 -2.55 1.64 9.57
C ASN A 31 -2.70 0.26 10.17
N CYS A 32 -1.59 -0.39 10.45
CA CYS A 32 -1.61 -1.73 11.02
C CYS A 32 -1.05 -1.69 12.43
N ASP A 33 -1.76 -2.35 13.34
CA ASP A 33 -1.35 -2.36 14.74
C ASP A 33 -0.26 -3.37 15.04
N THR A 34 -0.22 -4.44 14.27
CA THR A 34 0.75 -5.50 14.52
C THR A 34 1.50 -5.82 13.24
N VAL A 35 2.64 -6.48 13.42
CA VAL A 35 3.43 -6.91 12.27
C VAL A 35 2.66 -7.93 11.45
N GLU A 36 1.93 -8.81 12.13
CA GLU A 36 1.16 -9.82 11.43
C GLU A 36 0.12 -9.18 10.51
N GLU A 37 -0.58 -8.18 11.04
CA GLU A 37 -1.56 -7.47 10.25
C GLU A 37 -0.90 -6.76 9.07
N PHE A 38 0.25 -6.18 9.33
CA PHE A 38 1.02 -5.50 8.29
C PHE A 38 1.41 -6.47 7.17
N MET A 39 1.86 -7.67 7.54
CA MET A 39 2.24 -8.67 6.55
C MET A 39 1.05 -9.11 5.72
N ASN A 40 -0.11 -9.24 6.36
CA ASN A 40 -1.31 -9.62 5.64
C ASN A 40 -1.69 -8.56 4.62
N VAL A 41 -1.57 -7.30 4.99
CA VAL A 41 -1.87 -6.21 4.08
C VAL A 41 -0.88 -6.19 2.93
N LEU A 42 0.39 -6.43 3.22
CA LEU A 42 1.40 -6.47 2.17
C LEU A 42 1.11 -7.57 1.15
N ASN A 43 0.72 -8.74 1.64
CA ASN A 43 0.40 -9.83 0.75
C ASN A 43 -0.79 -9.47 -0.15
N PHE A 44 -1.78 -8.83 0.43
CA PHE A 44 -2.94 -8.42 -0.32
C PHE A 44 -2.56 -7.40 -1.40
N VAL A 45 -1.74 -6.43 -1.01
CA VAL A 45 -1.32 -5.38 -1.94
C VAL A 45 -0.52 -5.97 -3.09
N ARG A 46 0.34 -6.92 -2.79
CA ARG A 46 1.19 -7.53 -3.83
C ARG A 46 0.37 -8.35 -4.81
N ASP A 47 -0.81 -8.79 -4.39
CA ASP A 47 -1.69 -9.53 -5.30
C ASP A 47 -2.42 -8.61 -6.25
N ILE A 48 -2.75 -7.39 -5.81
CA ILE A 48 -3.58 -6.51 -6.62
C ILE A 48 -2.78 -5.39 -7.29
N VAL A 49 -1.57 -5.13 -6.84
CA VAL A 49 -0.75 -4.07 -7.41
C VAL A 49 0.52 -4.69 -7.97
N GLU A 50 0.85 -4.30 -9.19
CA GLU A 50 2.06 -4.82 -9.80
C GLU A 50 3.28 -4.37 -9.02
N GLU A 51 4.26 -5.24 -8.96
CA GLU A 51 5.46 -4.98 -8.18
C GLU A 51 6.12 -3.67 -8.56
N GLU A 52 6.02 -3.30 -9.82
CA GLU A 52 6.63 -2.07 -10.30
C GLU A 52 6.00 -0.83 -9.69
N ARG A 53 4.80 -0.97 -9.16
CA ARG A 53 4.09 0.18 -8.60
C ARG A 53 4.08 0.17 -7.09
N VAL A 54 4.83 -0.73 -6.50
CA VAL A 54 4.95 -0.80 -5.05
C VAL A 54 6.26 -0.15 -4.65
N PHE A 55 6.18 0.88 -3.82
CA PHE A 55 7.35 1.62 -3.38
C PHE A 55 7.48 1.49 -1.87
N TYR A 56 8.70 1.33 -1.42
CA TYR A 56 8.96 1.23 0.01
C TYR A 56 9.56 2.53 0.49
N SER A 57 8.93 3.12 1.49
CA SER A 57 9.45 4.31 2.12
C SER A 57 10.36 3.87 3.24
N ASP A 58 11.63 3.97 3.00
CA ASP A 58 12.59 3.52 3.97
C ASP A 58 13.20 4.75 4.64
N PRO A 59 13.00 4.90 5.92
CA PRO A 59 13.40 6.14 6.58
C PRO A 59 14.86 6.26 6.83
N LEU A 60 15.65 5.47 6.32
CA LEU A 60 17.04 5.55 6.60
C LEU A 60 17.68 6.88 6.47
#